data_d0385417987c591e0553300f5b54e4ef
#
_entry.id   d0385417987c591e0553300f5b54e4ef
#
_cell.length_a   1.000
_cell.length_b   1.000
_cell.length_c   1.000
_cell.angle_alpha   90.00
_cell.angle_beta   90.00
_cell.angle_gamma   90.00
#
_symmetry.space_group_name_H-M   'P 1'
#
loop_
_entity.id
_entity.type
_entity.pdbx_description
1 polymer ?
#
loop_
_entity_poly.entity_id
_entity_poly.type
_entity_poly.pdbx_seq_one_letter_code
_entity_poly.pdbx_strand_id
1 'polypeptide(L)'
;MTRDKILESAAHEIELNGMTQFRVKRVAYDAKISVALLYSYFDDREDLIACAIVHRFREVLLGLAETFTHPLEDVETTEDLRQALRVIIADAQVPARTEARIQRIESMSFARHNPTASAGIAEAKKEVATRIVSRVKPLEDKHLLAEGMSAVAFARIWYALFFGQIELEGEHALSVNADEWFTALTVLAEAAIRKEPSSLLS
;
A
#
# COMPACT_ATOMS: atom_id res chain seq x y z
N MET A 1 -12.98 -9.71 16.40
CA MET A 1 -14.22 -8.91 16.65
C MET A 1 -14.05 -7.84 17.72
N THR A 2 -13.83 -8.10 19.00
CA THR A 2 -13.71 -7.03 20.02
C THR A 2 -12.38 -6.27 19.91
N ARG A 3 -11.26 -6.98 19.77
CA ARG A 3 -9.92 -6.39 19.62
C ARG A 3 -9.84 -5.50 18.38
N ASP A 4 -10.40 -5.91 17.28
CA ASP A 4 -10.38 -5.14 16.02
C ASP A 4 -11.17 -3.84 16.17
N LYS A 5 -12.34 -3.85 16.82
CA LYS A 5 -13.11 -2.63 17.12
C LYS A 5 -12.32 -1.65 17.99
N ILE A 6 -11.56 -2.16 18.97
CA ILE A 6 -10.70 -1.29 19.78
C ILE A 6 -9.62 -0.66 18.92
N LEU A 7 -8.99 -1.43 18.03
CA LEU A 7 -7.94 -0.94 17.14
C LEU A 7 -8.48 0.07 16.12
N GLU A 8 -9.66 -0.16 15.54
CA GLU A 8 -10.36 0.80 14.67
C GLU A 8 -10.63 2.11 15.41
N SER A 9 -11.23 2.05 16.63
CA SER A 9 -11.50 3.23 17.45
C SER A 9 -10.21 3.95 17.87
N ALA A 10 -9.14 3.21 18.16
CA ALA A 10 -7.85 3.78 18.53
C ALA A 10 -7.16 4.44 17.32
N ALA A 11 -7.21 3.83 16.15
CA ALA A 11 -6.70 4.41 14.91
C ALA A 11 -7.44 5.71 14.57
N HIS A 12 -8.76 5.73 14.70
CA HIS A 12 -9.58 6.92 14.50
C HIS A 12 -9.27 8.03 15.53
N GLU A 13 -9.07 7.69 16.80
CA GLU A 13 -8.65 8.66 17.83
C GLU A 13 -7.27 9.27 17.51
N ILE A 14 -6.33 8.48 16.99
CA ILE A 14 -5.02 8.98 16.53
C ILE A 14 -5.18 9.93 15.35
N GLU A 15 -6.03 9.60 14.40
CA GLU A 15 -6.30 10.42 13.21
C GLU A 15 -6.89 11.79 13.58
N LEU A 16 -7.87 11.82 14.47
CA LEU A 16 -8.55 13.06 14.87
C LEU A 16 -7.71 13.93 15.80
N ASN A 17 -6.95 13.36 16.71
CA ASN A 17 -6.35 14.08 17.83
C ASN A 17 -4.82 13.96 17.90
N GLY A 18 -4.21 13.12 17.06
CA GLY A 18 -2.81 12.80 17.13
C GLY A 18 -2.43 11.98 18.37
N MET A 19 -1.21 11.42 18.37
CA MET A 19 -0.72 10.58 19.47
C MET A 19 -0.58 11.34 20.80
N THR A 20 -0.24 12.62 20.75
CA THR A 20 -0.03 13.45 21.96
C THR A 20 -1.33 13.65 22.73
N GLN A 21 -2.45 13.82 22.03
CA GLN A 21 -3.77 14.03 22.64
C GLN A 21 -4.62 12.77 22.73
N PHE A 22 -4.04 11.61 22.42
CA PHE A 22 -4.71 10.31 22.46
C PHE A 22 -5.23 9.99 23.86
N ARG A 23 -6.52 9.64 23.96
CA ARG A 23 -7.18 9.34 25.23
C ARG A 23 -7.88 7.98 25.20
N VAL A 24 -7.35 7.03 26.00
CA VAL A 24 -7.91 5.67 26.16
C VAL A 24 -9.41 5.67 26.51
N LYS A 25 -9.86 6.65 27.30
CA LYS A 25 -11.28 6.76 27.66
C LYS A 25 -12.18 7.03 26.45
N ARG A 26 -11.70 7.82 25.45
CA ARG A 26 -12.45 8.06 24.20
C ARG A 26 -12.51 6.78 23.38
N VAL A 27 -11.38 6.10 23.22
CA VAL A 27 -11.32 4.80 22.52
C VAL A 27 -12.30 3.79 23.14
N ALA A 28 -12.30 3.64 24.46
CA ALA A 28 -13.21 2.72 25.14
C ALA A 28 -14.69 3.11 24.94
N TYR A 29 -15.00 4.41 24.96
CA TYR A 29 -16.34 4.91 24.70
C TYR A 29 -16.80 4.61 23.26
N ASP A 30 -15.97 4.89 22.27
CA ASP A 30 -16.27 4.68 20.85
C ASP A 30 -16.39 3.18 20.52
N ALA A 31 -15.53 2.35 21.10
CA ALA A 31 -15.60 0.89 21.00
C ALA A 31 -16.76 0.27 21.79
N LYS A 32 -17.49 1.07 22.60
CA LYS A 32 -18.59 0.63 23.48
C LYS A 32 -18.20 -0.43 24.48
N ILE A 33 -17.06 -0.25 25.13
CA ILE A 33 -16.50 -1.15 26.15
C ILE A 33 -16.05 -0.36 27.38
N SER A 34 -15.78 -1.07 28.48
CA SER A 34 -15.13 -0.46 29.64
C SER A 34 -13.62 -0.32 29.43
N VAL A 35 -13.01 0.67 30.09
CA VAL A 35 -11.55 0.84 30.10
C VAL A 35 -10.85 -0.39 30.70
N ALA A 36 -11.48 -1.04 31.68
CA ALA A 36 -10.95 -2.28 32.27
C ALA A 36 -10.89 -3.42 31.24
N LEU A 37 -11.94 -3.56 30.41
CA LEU A 37 -11.94 -4.55 29.33
C LEU A 37 -10.91 -4.20 28.26
N LEU A 38 -10.73 -2.92 27.93
CA LEU A 38 -9.69 -2.48 26.98
C LEU A 38 -8.29 -2.94 27.46
N TYR A 39 -7.95 -2.71 28.74
CA TYR A 39 -6.68 -3.13 29.30
C TYR A 39 -6.52 -4.65 29.53
N SER A 40 -7.55 -5.44 29.29
CA SER A 40 -7.38 -6.90 29.18
C SER A 40 -6.83 -7.35 27.82
N TYR A 41 -6.81 -6.47 26.81
CA TYR A 41 -6.27 -6.73 25.47
C TYR A 41 -4.93 -6.06 25.21
N PHE A 42 -4.59 -5.00 25.95
CA PHE A 42 -3.38 -4.18 25.75
C PHE A 42 -2.74 -3.89 27.11
N ASP A 43 -1.43 -4.02 27.16
CA ASP A 43 -0.65 -3.90 28.40
C ASP A 43 -0.74 -2.49 29.00
N ASP A 44 -0.64 -1.49 28.14
CA ASP A 44 -0.72 -0.08 28.50
C ASP A 44 -1.21 0.80 27.33
N ARG A 45 -1.18 2.12 27.55
CA ARG A 45 -1.53 3.11 26.54
C ARG A 45 -0.61 3.07 25.31
N GLU A 46 0.66 2.86 25.52
CA GLU A 46 1.68 2.88 24.47
C GLU A 46 1.59 1.62 23.61
N ASP A 47 1.29 0.47 24.21
CA ASP A 47 1.00 -0.78 23.49
C ASP A 47 -0.27 -0.64 22.63
N LEU A 48 -1.34 -0.05 23.17
CA LEU A 48 -2.55 0.23 22.40
C LEU A 48 -2.26 1.14 21.19
N ILE A 49 -1.49 2.22 21.37
CA ILE A 49 -1.09 3.12 20.28
C ILE A 49 -0.27 2.37 19.24
N ALA A 50 0.72 1.58 19.66
CA ALA A 50 1.57 0.81 18.76
C ALA A 50 0.75 -0.18 17.93
N CYS A 51 -0.15 -0.93 18.58
CA CYS A 51 -1.05 -1.86 17.90
C CYS A 51 -2.02 -1.17 16.94
N ALA A 52 -2.55 0.01 17.31
CA ALA A 52 -3.44 0.79 16.44
C ALA A 52 -2.72 1.34 15.19
N ILE A 53 -1.48 1.80 15.34
CA ILE A 53 -0.65 2.23 14.22
C ILE A 53 -0.35 1.07 13.27
N VAL A 54 -0.01 -0.11 13.79
CA VAL A 54 0.20 -1.32 12.99
C VAL A 54 -1.07 -1.73 12.26
N HIS A 55 -2.21 -1.71 12.94
CA HIS A 55 -3.52 -2.02 12.35
C HIS A 55 -3.83 -1.08 11.18
N ARG A 56 -3.74 0.25 11.39
CA ARG A 56 -3.95 1.25 10.35
C ARG A 56 -2.98 1.08 9.18
N PHE A 57 -1.70 0.89 9.45
CA PHE A 57 -0.69 0.65 8.43
C PHE A 57 -1.03 -0.57 7.58
N ARG A 58 -1.45 -1.67 8.21
CA ARG A 58 -1.83 -2.91 7.53
C ARG A 58 -3.05 -2.69 6.63
N GLU A 59 -4.11 -2.04 7.14
CA GLU A 59 -5.32 -1.76 6.36
C GLU A 59 -5.04 -0.86 5.14
N VAL A 60 -4.27 0.21 5.31
CA VAL A 60 -3.84 1.07 4.20
C VAL A 60 -3.04 0.28 3.17
N LEU A 61 -2.12 -0.56 3.62
CA LEU A 61 -1.26 -1.32 2.73
C LEU A 61 -2.04 -2.41 1.97
N LEU A 62 -3.00 -3.07 2.63
CA LEU A 62 -3.91 -4.04 1.99
C LEU A 62 -4.80 -3.36 0.94
N GLY A 63 -5.37 -2.20 1.25
CA GLY A 63 -6.18 -1.45 0.30
C GLY A 63 -5.39 -1.03 -0.94
N LEU A 64 -4.15 -0.56 -0.77
CA LEU A 64 -3.25 -0.23 -1.88
C LEU A 64 -2.87 -1.48 -2.70
N ALA A 65 -2.62 -2.62 -2.03
CA ALA A 65 -2.32 -3.87 -2.71
C ALA A 65 -3.51 -4.35 -3.55
N GLU A 66 -4.72 -4.27 -3.02
CA GLU A 66 -5.95 -4.65 -3.74
C GLU A 66 -6.15 -3.78 -4.98
N THR A 67 -6.03 -2.47 -4.86
CA THR A 67 -6.12 -1.54 -5.99
C THR A 67 -5.09 -1.85 -7.08
N PHE A 68 -3.87 -2.23 -6.68
CA PHE A 68 -2.82 -2.62 -7.62
C PHE A 68 -3.10 -3.99 -8.27
N THR A 69 -3.62 -4.96 -7.53
CA THR A 69 -3.73 -6.34 -8.02
C THR A 69 -5.06 -6.66 -8.69
N HIS A 70 -6.15 -5.97 -8.32
CA HIS A 70 -7.47 -6.21 -8.91
C HIS A 70 -7.51 -6.07 -10.44
N PRO A 71 -6.92 -5.04 -11.07
CA PRO A 71 -6.88 -4.95 -12.53
C PRO A 71 -6.09 -6.09 -13.22
N LEU A 72 -5.28 -6.84 -12.46
CA LEU A 72 -4.44 -7.91 -12.98
C LEU A 72 -5.11 -9.30 -12.92
N GLU A 73 -6.30 -9.42 -12.32
CA GLU A 73 -6.94 -10.73 -12.04
C GLU A 73 -7.31 -11.49 -13.30
N ASP A 74 -7.86 -10.81 -14.31
CA ASP A 74 -8.39 -11.41 -15.54
C ASP A 74 -7.49 -11.19 -16.77
N VAL A 75 -6.20 -10.90 -16.54
CA VAL A 75 -5.24 -10.65 -17.61
C VAL A 75 -4.82 -11.96 -18.28
N GLU A 76 -5.12 -12.10 -19.56
CA GLU A 76 -4.80 -13.26 -20.38
C GLU A 76 -3.82 -12.94 -21.52
N THR A 77 -3.78 -11.68 -21.97
CA THR A 77 -2.96 -11.24 -23.08
C THR A 77 -2.05 -10.06 -22.72
N THR A 78 -1.07 -9.76 -23.58
CA THR A 78 -0.24 -8.57 -23.43
C THR A 78 -1.05 -7.27 -23.56
N GLU A 79 -2.14 -7.29 -24.35
CA GLU A 79 -3.04 -6.13 -24.46
C GLU A 79 -3.85 -5.93 -23.18
N ASP A 80 -4.36 -7.01 -22.57
CA ASP A 80 -5.05 -6.93 -21.28
C ASP A 80 -4.09 -6.37 -20.20
N LEU A 81 -2.84 -6.84 -20.17
CA LEU A 81 -1.83 -6.34 -19.25
C LEU A 81 -1.55 -4.84 -19.45
N ARG A 82 -1.47 -4.40 -20.72
CA ARG A 82 -1.29 -2.99 -21.06
C ARG A 82 -2.44 -2.15 -20.52
N GLN A 83 -3.66 -2.59 -20.73
CA GLN A 83 -4.84 -1.89 -20.24
C GLN A 83 -4.90 -1.88 -18.71
N ALA A 84 -4.61 -3.00 -18.04
CA ALA A 84 -4.57 -3.09 -16.59
C ALA A 84 -3.54 -2.12 -15.99
N LEU A 85 -2.34 -2.03 -16.57
CA LEU A 85 -1.30 -1.09 -16.12
C LEU A 85 -1.71 0.37 -16.28
N ARG A 86 -2.43 0.72 -17.34
CA ARG A 86 -2.98 2.09 -17.51
C ARG A 86 -3.97 2.43 -16.40
N VAL A 87 -4.84 1.50 -16.01
CA VAL A 87 -5.78 1.68 -14.89
C VAL A 87 -5.02 1.89 -13.59
N ILE A 88 -4.01 1.06 -13.31
CA ILE A 88 -3.16 1.15 -12.11
C ILE A 88 -2.43 2.50 -12.05
N ILE A 89 -1.84 2.94 -13.16
CA ILE A 89 -1.13 4.22 -13.26
C ILE A 89 -2.07 5.39 -13.00
N ALA A 90 -3.27 5.37 -13.57
CA ALA A 90 -4.27 6.41 -13.37
C ALA A 90 -4.73 6.48 -11.90
N ASP A 91 -5.00 5.32 -11.26
CA ASP A 91 -5.39 5.28 -9.85
C ASP A 91 -4.29 5.79 -8.91
N ALA A 92 -3.02 5.52 -9.22
CA ALA A 92 -1.90 5.97 -8.39
C ALA A 92 -1.80 7.50 -8.28
N GLN A 93 -2.41 8.26 -9.17
CA GLN A 93 -2.41 9.73 -9.20
C GLN A 93 -3.60 10.35 -8.48
N VAL A 94 -4.55 9.56 -7.99
CA VAL A 94 -5.70 10.06 -7.24
C VAL A 94 -5.24 10.68 -5.92
N PRO A 95 -5.71 11.88 -5.53
CA PRO A 95 -5.30 12.56 -4.28
C PRO A 95 -5.40 11.70 -3.02
N ALA A 96 -6.38 10.81 -2.93
CA ALA A 96 -6.50 9.87 -1.81
C ALA A 96 -5.27 8.97 -1.63
N ARG A 97 -4.46 8.76 -2.67
CA ARG A 97 -3.22 7.97 -2.59
C ARG A 97 -2.09 8.74 -1.91
N THR A 98 -2.07 10.07 -2.03
CA THR A 98 -1.14 10.94 -1.29
C THR A 98 -1.33 10.76 0.21
N GLU A 99 -2.55 10.86 0.70
CA GLU A 99 -2.86 10.67 2.12
C GLU A 99 -2.42 9.28 2.61
N ALA A 100 -2.71 8.21 1.86
CA ALA A 100 -2.27 6.86 2.18
C ALA A 100 -0.73 6.73 2.24
N ARG A 101 0.00 7.46 1.37
CA ARG A 101 1.47 7.50 1.41
C ARG A 101 1.99 8.21 2.65
N ILE A 102 1.42 9.37 3.00
CA ILE A 102 1.76 10.12 4.21
C ILE A 102 1.57 9.25 5.46
N GLN A 103 0.41 8.63 5.60
CA GLN A 103 0.09 7.75 6.73
C GLN A 103 1.09 6.60 6.88
N ARG A 104 1.57 6.05 5.77
CA ARG A 104 2.62 5.01 5.80
C ARG A 104 3.96 5.53 6.30
N ILE A 105 4.38 6.72 5.87
CA ILE A 105 5.62 7.35 6.36
C ILE A 105 5.53 7.63 7.86
N GLU A 106 4.44 8.21 8.34
CA GLU A 106 4.22 8.46 9.75
C GLU A 106 4.30 7.18 10.58
N SER A 107 3.64 6.11 10.13
CA SER A 107 3.68 4.81 10.80
C SER A 107 5.09 4.22 10.84
N MET A 108 5.84 4.31 9.74
CA MET A 108 7.23 3.83 9.70
C MET A 108 8.17 4.70 10.56
N SER A 109 7.94 6.01 10.63
CA SER A 109 8.69 6.92 11.50
C SER A 109 8.47 6.57 12.97
N PHE A 110 7.22 6.35 13.38
CA PHE A 110 6.90 5.89 14.74
C PHE A 110 7.57 4.55 15.08
N ALA A 111 7.54 3.60 14.15
CA ALA A 111 8.11 2.26 14.35
C ALA A 111 9.63 2.26 14.59
N ARG A 112 10.37 3.30 14.16
CA ARG A 112 11.82 3.40 14.41
C ARG A 112 12.18 3.42 15.90
N HIS A 113 11.25 3.88 16.74
CA HIS A 113 11.45 4.06 18.17
C HIS A 113 10.52 3.17 19.02
N ASN A 114 9.74 2.29 18.37
CA ASN A 114 8.82 1.38 19.06
C ASN A 114 8.97 -0.05 18.52
N PRO A 115 9.55 -0.99 19.31
CA PRO A 115 9.81 -2.36 18.88
C PRO A 115 8.54 -3.13 18.49
N THR A 116 7.43 -2.95 19.21
CA THR A 116 6.14 -3.60 18.91
C THR A 116 5.62 -3.15 17.55
N ALA A 117 5.62 -1.84 17.29
CA ALA A 117 5.19 -1.31 16.00
C ALA A 117 6.15 -1.74 14.88
N SER A 118 7.46 -1.78 15.13
CA SER A 118 8.46 -2.22 14.15
C SER A 118 8.22 -3.67 13.70
N ALA A 119 8.02 -4.58 14.66
CA ALA A 119 7.73 -5.98 14.36
C ALA A 119 6.40 -6.15 13.62
N GLY A 120 5.34 -5.46 14.05
CA GLY A 120 4.03 -5.53 13.42
C GLY A 120 4.03 -4.97 11.99
N ILE A 121 4.72 -3.86 11.75
CA ILE A 121 4.87 -3.29 10.40
C ILE A 121 5.69 -4.22 9.48
N ALA A 122 6.73 -4.86 10.00
CA ALA A 122 7.51 -5.82 9.21
C ALA A 122 6.66 -7.02 8.78
N GLU A 123 5.83 -7.55 9.68
CA GLU A 123 4.91 -8.65 9.36
C GLU A 123 3.81 -8.22 8.37
N ALA A 124 3.21 -7.04 8.54
CA ALA A 124 2.25 -6.50 7.59
C ALA A 124 2.84 -6.33 6.18
N LYS A 125 4.08 -5.83 6.07
CA LYS A 125 4.80 -5.73 4.79
C LYS A 125 5.01 -7.10 4.15
N LYS A 126 5.39 -8.10 4.92
CA LYS A 126 5.61 -9.47 4.44
C LYS A 126 4.30 -10.10 3.95
N GLU A 127 3.21 -9.97 4.71
CA GLU A 127 1.88 -10.44 4.31
C GLU A 127 1.46 -9.85 2.97
N VAL A 128 1.53 -8.52 2.84
CA VAL A 128 1.12 -7.82 1.64
C VAL A 128 2.03 -8.12 0.45
N ALA A 129 3.34 -8.19 0.65
CA ALA A 129 4.27 -8.58 -0.41
C ALA A 129 3.97 -9.97 -0.95
N THR A 130 3.68 -10.95 -0.06
CA THR A 130 3.28 -12.29 -0.46
C THR A 130 2.00 -12.29 -1.28
N ARG A 131 0.99 -11.50 -0.85
CA ARG A 131 -0.29 -11.35 -1.57
C ARG A 131 -0.07 -10.74 -2.96
N ILE A 132 0.70 -9.65 -3.08
CA ILE A 132 0.99 -9.02 -4.38
C ILE A 132 1.70 -10.02 -5.30
N VAL A 133 2.75 -10.69 -4.83
CA VAL A 133 3.50 -11.65 -5.65
C VAL A 133 2.61 -12.80 -6.12
N SER A 134 1.73 -13.32 -5.27
CA SER A 134 0.80 -14.40 -5.66
C SER A 134 -0.19 -13.97 -6.75
N ARG A 135 -0.57 -12.69 -6.79
CA ARG A 135 -1.47 -12.13 -7.83
C ARG A 135 -0.74 -11.78 -9.13
N VAL A 136 0.55 -11.46 -9.05
CA VAL A 136 1.39 -11.16 -10.23
C VAL A 136 1.99 -12.42 -10.85
N LYS A 137 2.18 -13.49 -10.08
CA LYS A 137 2.79 -14.74 -10.56
C LYS A 137 2.12 -15.34 -11.81
N PRO A 138 0.80 -15.33 -11.99
CA PRO A 138 0.16 -15.78 -13.22
C PRO A 138 0.63 -15.04 -14.48
N LEU A 139 1.00 -13.77 -14.39
CA LEU A 139 1.51 -13.01 -15.54
C LEU A 139 2.87 -13.54 -16.02
N GLU A 140 3.74 -13.92 -15.07
CA GLU A 140 5.02 -14.57 -15.36
C GLU A 140 4.80 -15.96 -15.97
N ASP A 141 3.91 -16.78 -15.39
CA ASP A 141 3.61 -18.13 -15.84
C ASP A 141 2.99 -18.16 -17.25
N LYS A 142 2.20 -17.14 -17.59
CA LYS A 142 1.62 -16.92 -18.94
C LYS A 142 2.62 -16.27 -19.90
N HIS A 143 3.85 -15.98 -19.48
CA HIS A 143 4.87 -15.30 -20.28
C HIS A 143 4.43 -13.93 -20.80
N LEU A 144 3.64 -13.17 -20.04
CA LEU A 144 3.21 -11.82 -20.40
C LEU A 144 4.22 -10.74 -20.01
N LEU A 145 5.11 -11.02 -19.06
CA LEU A 145 6.16 -10.11 -18.63
C LEU A 145 7.34 -10.14 -19.60
N ALA A 146 8.08 -9.03 -19.68
CA ALA A 146 9.30 -8.91 -20.47
C ALA A 146 10.32 -10.02 -20.09
N GLU A 147 11.14 -10.42 -21.05
CA GLU A 147 12.15 -11.44 -20.85
C GLU A 147 13.10 -11.06 -19.69
N GLY A 148 13.32 -12.01 -18.76
CA GLY A 148 14.13 -11.80 -17.56
C GLY A 148 13.42 -11.08 -16.41
N MET A 149 12.15 -10.68 -16.56
CA MET A 149 11.37 -10.04 -15.50
C MET A 149 10.55 -11.06 -14.72
N SER A 150 10.92 -11.31 -13.46
CA SER A 150 10.12 -12.12 -12.55
C SER A 150 8.94 -11.33 -11.97
N ALA A 151 7.90 -12.05 -11.49
CA ALA A 151 6.78 -11.46 -10.77
C ALA A 151 7.22 -10.61 -9.57
N VAL A 152 8.26 -11.05 -8.86
CA VAL A 152 8.83 -10.32 -7.71
C VAL A 152 9.47 -9.00 -8.16
N ALA A 153 10.26 -9.03 -9.25
CA ALA A 153 10.90 -7.84 -9.80
C ALA A 153 9.87 -6.83 -10.29
N PHE A 154 8.86 -7.30 -11.04
CA PHE A 154 7.74 -6.48 -11.50
C PHE A 154 7.02 -5.80 -10.32
N ALA A 155 6.57 -6.57 -9.33
CA ALA A 155 5.88 -6.03 -8.16
C ALA A 155 6.75 -5.02 -7.39
N ARG A 156 8.05 -5.28 -7.25
CA ARG A 156 8.99 -4.39 -6.55
C ARG A 156 9.18 -3.05 -7.26
N ILE A 157 9.29 -3.06 -8.58
CA ILE A 157 9.46 -1.84 -9.38
C ILE A 157 8.23 -0.94 -9.18
N TRP A 158 7.04 -1.47 -9.41
CA TRP A 158 5.80 -0.69 -9.27
C TRP A 158 5.56 -0.20 -7.84
N TYR A 159 5.83 -1.06 -6.85
CA TYR A 159 5.75 -0.63 -5.45
C TYR A 159 6.70 0.53 -5.14
N ALA A 160 7.94 0.47 -5.62
CA ALA A 160 8.93 1.52 -5.39
C ALA A 160 8.55 2.83 -6.09
N LEU A 161 8.07 2.76 -7.33
CA LEU A 161 7.62 3.93 -8.09
C LEU A 161 6.45 4.64 -7.40
N PHE A 162 5.40 3.90 -7.05
CA PHE A 162 4.22 4.49 -6.43
C PHE A 162 4.47 4.97 -4.99
N PHE A 163 5.36 4.33 -4.25
CA PHE A 163 5.73 4.80 -2.92
C PHE A 163 6.63 6.04 -2.99
N GLY A 164 7.58 6.06 -3.93
CA GLY A 164 8.53 7.17 -4.07
C GLY A 164 7.89 8.49 -4.55
N GLN A 165 6.69 8.45 -5.11
CA GLN A 165 5.98 9.67 -5.55
C GLN A 165 5.81 10.72 -4.45
N ILE A 166 5.73 10.31 -3.18
CA ILE A 166 5.54 11.25 -2.07
C ILE A 166 6.70 12.24 -1.92
N GLU A 167 7.92 11.81 -2.23
CA GLU A 167 9.09 12.69 -2.19
C GLU A 167 9.06 13.74 -3.32
N LEU A 168 8.20 13.52 -4.32
CA LEU A 168 8.08 14.36 -5.51
C LEU A 168 6.77 15.19 -5.52
N GLU A 169 5.99 15.13 -4.42
CA GLU A 169 4.78 15.94 -4.29
C GLU A 169 5.14 17.39 -3.94
N GLY A 170 4.49 18.34 -4.62
CA GLY A 170 4.76 19.76 -4.48
C GLY A 170 5.52 20.38 -5.66
N GLU A 171 5.76 21.68 -5.61
CA GLU A 171 6.49 22.40 -6.67
C GLU A 171 8.00 22.32 -6.43
N HIS A 172 8.71 21.67 -7.34
CA HIS A 172 10.17 21.57 -7.34
C HIS A 172 10.69 21.29 -8.76
N ALA A 173 12.01 21.21 -8.94
CA ALA A 173 12.66 21.06 -10.25
C ALA A 173 12.30 19.76 -11.01
N LEU A 174 11.76 18.75 -10.35
CA LEU A 174 11.29 17.49 -10.96
C LEU A 174 9.77 17.45 -11.12
N SER A 175 9.06 18.55 -10.87
CA SER A 175 7.61 18.61 -11.05
C SER A 175 7.26 18.53 -12.53
N VAL A 176 6.34 17.63 -12.85
CA VAL A 176 5.75 17.47 -14.18
C VAL A 176 4.23 17.52 -14.04
N ASN A 177 3.52 17.86 -15.12
CA ASN A 177 2.07 17.78 -15.09
C ASN A 177 1.58 16.32 -15.10
N ALA A 178 0.32 16.09 -14.69
CA ALA A 178 -0.23 14.75 -14.58
C ALA A 178 -0.22 13.95 -15.89
N ASP A 179 -0.46 14.60 -17.01
CA ASP A 179 -0.48 13.94 -18.33
C ASP A 179 0.92 13.51 -18.78
N GLU A 180 1.91 14.35 -18.54
CA GLU A 180 3.31 14.03 -18.82
C GLU A 180 3.79 12.86 -17.94
N TRP A 181 3.45 12.87 -16.65
CA TRP A 181 3.77 11.79 -15.73
C TRP A 181 3.08 10.48 -16.10
N PHE A 182 1.79 10.55 -16.43
CA PHE A 182 1.03 9.40 -16.93
C PHE A 182 1.68 8.80 -18.18
N THR A 183 2.08 9.65 -19.12
CA THR A 183 2.76 9.23 -20.35
C THR A 183 4.09 8.54 -20.05
N ALA A 184 4.92 9.12 -19.17
CA ALA A 184 6.20 8.55 -18.78
C ALA A 184 6.03 7.17 -18.13
N LEU A 185 5.08 7.02 -17.20
CA LEU A 185 4.78 5.74 -16.57
C LEU A 185 4.24 4.71 -17.57
N THR A 186 3.43 5.13 -18.54
CA THR A 186 2.95 4.26 -19.61
C THR A 186 4.09 3.73 -20.47
N VAL A 187 5.07 4.57 -20.81
CA VAL A 187 6.28 4.13 -21.54
C VAL A 187 7.08 3.11 -20.73
N LEU A 188 7.22 3.30 -19.41
CA LEU A 188 7.86 2.32 -18.54
C LEU A 188 7.06 1.01 -18.45
N ALA A 189 5.73 1.11 -18.42
CA ALA A 189 4.85 -0.06 -18.43
C ALA A 189 5.04 -0.92 -19.68
N GLU A 190 5.14 -0.30 -20.85
CA GLU A 190 5.41 -1.02 -22.12
C GLU A 190 6.76 -1.79 -22.10
N ALA A 191 7.75 -1.27 -21.39
CA ALA A 191 9.03 -1.97 -21.23
C ALA A 191 8.95 -3.20 -20.33
N ALA A 192 7.93 -3.29 -19.47
CA ALA A 192 7.68 -4.42 -18.58
C ALA A 192 6.85 -5.54 -19.24
N ILE A 193 6.25 -5.29 -20.40
CA ILE A 193 5.40 -6.23 -21.14
C ILE A 193 6.25 -6.96 -22.18
N ARG A 194 5.97 -8.25 -22.35
CA ARG A 194 6.60 -9.05 -23.42
C ARG A 194 6.32 -8.43 -24.78
N LYS A 195 7.36 -8.20 -25.55
CA LYS A 195 7.22 -7.81 -26.95
C LYS A 195 6.77 -9.01 -27.76
N GLU A 196 5.70 -8.84 -28.51
CA GLU A 196 5.35 -9.84 -29.51
C GLU A 196 6.48 -9.94 -30.54
N PRO A 197 6.81 -11.17 -30.99
CA PRO A 197 7.77 -11.30 -32.08
C PRO A 197 7.25 -10.46 -33.23
N SER A 198 8.05 -9.49 -33.69
CA SER A 198 7.72 -8.72 -34.87
C SER A 198 7.34 -9.72 -35.95
N SER A 199 6.11 -9.66 -36.44
CA SER A 199 5.71 -10.37 -37.65
C SER A 199 6.49 -9.69 -38.79
N LEU A 200 7.79 -10.01 -38.90
CA LEU A 200 8.59 -9.63 -40.03
C LEU A 200 8.08 -10.47 -41.18
N LEU A 201 7.23 -9.79 -41.98
CA LEU A 201 7.11 -9.91 -43.43
C LEU A 201 7.43 -11.29 -44.01
N SER A 202 6.39 -12.06 -44.25
CA SER A 202 6.33 -13.01 -45.39
C SER A 202 5.96 -12.23 -46.64
#